data_95f17c44e8cefb41173522cdf5bec6a1
#
_entry.id   95f17c44e8cefb41173522cdf5bec6a1
#
_cell.length_a   1.000
_cell.length_b   1.000
_cell.length_c   1.000
_cell.angle_alpha   90.00
_cell.angle_beta   90.00
_cell.angle_gamma   90.00
#
_symmetry.space_group_name_H-M   'P 1'
#
loop_
_entity.id
_entity.type
_entity.pdbx_description
1 polymer ?
#
loop_
_entity_poly.entity_id
_entity_poly.type
_entity_poly.pdbx_seq_one_letter_code
_entity_poly.pdbx_strand_id
1 'polypeptide(L)'
;DEGIFYERKINALKAYYEWMPIRENQNKTTIWRDFKVGNLFQLLMLDTRLISRDKQLDLNSYYSDKTFDIGSYKKDLQKPRKLLGHQQFKWIENALDKSCKWSIFGQQILIGPQYMPAEFKEIDKSSIPEYMHIYLELAGKKLPWNTDQWDGYPKEREQFYNIIRDNQSNIILAGDTHSSWLSNLYDNKNSFIGIEIGAPSISSP
;
A
#
# COMPACT_ATOMS: atom_id res chain seq x y z
N ASP A 1 -4.15 11.67 -21.63
CA ASP A 1 -2.82 11.09 -21.63
C ASP A 1 -1.80 12.08 -21.11
N GLU A 2 -1.12 11.69 -20.05
CA GLU A 2 -0.23 12.56 -19.28
C GLU A 2 1.24 12.46 -19.73
N GLY A 3 1.51 11.91 -20.92
CA GLY A 3 2.84 11.76 -21.49
C GLY A 3 3.63 10.55 -20.97
N ILE A 4 4.93 10.52 -21.27
CA ILE A 4 5.81 9.39 -20.97
C ILE A 4 6.10 9.33 -19.47
N PHE A 5 5.77 8.21 -18.82
CA PHE A 5 5.94 8.02 -17.36
C PHE A 5 7.39 8.29 -16.90
N TYR A 6 8.38 7.88 -17.66
CA TYR A 6 9.79 8.07 -17.30
C TYR A 6 10.20 9.54 -17.21
N GLU A 7 9.76 10.37 -18.14
CA GLU A 7 10.03 11.82 -18.13
C GLU A 7 9.31 12.50 -16.97
N ARG A 8 8.04 12.16 -16.75
CA ARG A 8 7.26 12.66 -15.61
C ARG A 8 7.91 12.30 -14.29
N LYS A 9 8.38 11.08 -14.13
CA LYS A 9 9.10 10.61 -12.93
C LYS A 9 10.36 11.43 -12.67
N ILE A 10 11.20 11.68 -13.70
CA ILE A 10 12.40 12.50 -13.55
C ILE A 10 12.04 13.92 -13.09
N ASN A 11 11.06 14.53 -13.74
CA ASN A 11 10.61 15.88 -13.40
C ASN A 11 10.00 15.95 -11.99
N ALA A 12 9.22 14.94 -11.59
CA ALA A 12 8.64 14.85 -10.24
C ALA A 12 9.73 14.69 -9.17
N LEU A 13 10.74 13.85 -9.41
CA LEU A 13 11.88 13.69 -8.50
C LEU A 13 12.70 14.98 -8.38
N LYS A 14 12.92 15.68 -9.51
CA LYS A 14 13.58 16.97 -9.49
C LYS A 14 12.83 17.97 -8.64
N ALA A 15 11.53 18.15 -8.89
CA ALA A 15 10.67 19.04 -8.10
C ALA A 15 10.64 18.64 -6.62
N TYR A 16 10.56 17.35 -6.31
CA TYR A 16 10.59 16.83 -4.96
C TYR A 16 11.85 17.26 -4.20
N TYR A 17 13.03 17.13 -4.82
CA TYR A 17 14.29 17.53 -4.18
C TYR A 17 14.51 19.04 -4.15
N GLU A 18 13.93 19.81 -5.06
CA GLU A 18 14.04 21.27 -5.07
C GLU A 18 13.12 21.95 -4.04
N TRP A 19 11.91 21.38 -3.81
CA TRP A 19 10.88 22.05 -3.01
C TRP A 19 10.68 21.45 -1.61
N MET A 20 11.02 20.17 -1.42
CA MET A 20 10.88 19.55 -0.10
C MET A 20 12.11 19.82 0.77
N PRO A 21 11.94 20.13 2.07
CA PRO A 21 13.07 20.40 3.00
C PRO A 21 13.76 19.09 3.42
N ILE A 22 14.27 18.36 2.44
CA ILE A 22 14.92 17.05 2.61
C ILE A 22 16.31 17.06 2.03
N ARG A 23 17.23 16.26 2.60
CA ARG A 23 18.56 16.07 2.04
C ARG A 23 18.49 15.18 0.79
N GLU A 24 19.21 15.57 -0.25
CA GLU A 24 19.37 14.76 -1.44
C GLU A 24 20.10 13.45 -1.11
N ASN A 25 19.62 12.34 -1.66
CA ASN A 25 20.40 11.11 -1.68
C ASN A 25 21.51 11.20 -2.73
N GLN A 26 22.62 10.49 -2.53
CA GLN A 26 23.70 10.41 -3.52
C GLN A 26 23.17 9.94 -4.89
N ASN A 27 22.19 9.07 -4.88
CA ASN A 27 21.44 8.66 -6.06
C ASN A 27 20.09 9.37 -6.08
N LYS A 28 19.98 10.47 -6.85
CA LYS A 28 18.74 11.28 -6.98
C LYS A 28 17.55 10.54 -7.61
N THR A 29 17.68 9.26 -7.88
CA THR A 29 16.62 8.44 -8.49
C THR A 29 15.78 7.67 -7.48
N THR A 30 16.15 7.67 -6.19
CA THR A 30 15.45 6.98 -5.11
C THR A 30 15.04 7.94 -4.00
N ILE A 31 13.88 7.73 -3.41
CA ILE A 31 13.36 8.55 -2.31
C ILE A 31 13.34 7.80 -0.98
N TRP A 32 13.53 6.49 -0.95
CA TRP A 32 13.59 5.75 0.31
C TRP A 32 14.85 6.09 1.11
N ARG A 33 14.70 6.14 2.41
CA ARG A 33 15.75 6.51 3.37
C ARG A 33 15.37 6.05 4.77
N ASP A 34 16.31 6.03 5.69
CA ASP A 34 16.04 5.78 7.09
C ASP A 34 16.64 6.84 8.00
N PHE A 35 16.08 6.92 9.20
CA PHE A 35 16.51 7.80 10.28
C PHE A 35 16.47 7.01 11.58
N LYS A 36 17.47 7.20 12.43
CA LYS A 36 17.57 6.52 13.71
C LYS A 36 17.72 7.51 14.85
N VAL A 37 16.97 7.30 15.93
CA VAL A 37 17.05 8.12 17.15
C VAL A 37 17.46 7.21 18.32
N GLY A 38 18.77 7.12 18.53
CA GLY A 38 19.36 6.21 19.51
C GLY A 38 18.83 4.78 19.32
N ASN A 39 18.48 4.12 20.41
CA ASN A 39 17.82 2.82 20.41
C ASN A 39 16.28 2.93 20.58
N LEU A 40 15.76 4.17 20.53
CA LEU A 40 14.33 4.39 20.75
C LEU A 40 13.53 3.98 19.53
N PHE A 41 13.86 4.54 18.37
CA PHE A 41 13.18 4.15 17.14
C PHE A 41 14.06 4.31 15.91
N GLN A 42 13.71 3.55 14.88
CA GLN A 42 14.14 3.74 13.51
C GLN A 42 12.93 4.04 12.64
N LEU A 43 13.00 5.10 11.81
CA LEU A 43 12.00 5.44 10.79
C LEU A 43 12.56 5.07 9.43
N LEU A 44 11.89 4.15 8.72
CA LEU A 44 12.18 3.79 7.32
C LEU A 44 11.10 4.40 6.43
N MET A 45 11.49 5.32 5.55
CA MET A 45 10.61 5.92 4.55
C MET A 45 10.63 5.09 3.28
N LEU A 46 9.49 4.51 2.90
CA LEU A 46 9.37 3.64 1.74
C LEU A 46 8.88 4.40 0.50
N ASP A 47 9.11 3.81 -0.66
CA ASP A 47 8.55 4.26 -1.94
C ASP A 47 7.63 3.17 -2.51
N THR A 48 6.33 3.42 -2.46
CA THR A 48 5.29 2.55 -3.01
C THR A 48 4.77 3.04 -4.36
N ARG A 49 5.37 4.09 -4.95
CA ARG A 49 4.81 4.76 -6.13
C ARG A 49 5.73 4.81 -7.35
N LEU A 50 7.04 5.07 -7.17
CA LEU A 50 7.87 5.54 -8.27
C LEU A 50 8.81 4.49 -8.89
N ILE A 51 9.36 3.56 -8.08
CA ILE A 51 10.52 2.78 -8.54
C ILE A 51 10.15 1.46 -9.20
N SER A 52 9.29 0.66 -8.57
CA SER A 52 9.10 -0.73 -8.99
C SER A 52 7.64 -1.13 -9.16
N ARG A 53 6.72 -0.21 -8.94
CA ARG A 53 5.30 -0.50 -8.93
C ARG A 53 4.80 -1.01 -10.28
N ASP A 54 4.30 -2.24 -10.29
CA ASP A 54 3.54 -2.79 -11.41
C ASP A 54 2.14 -2.16 -11.46
N LYS A 55 1.53 -2.13 -12.65
CA LYS A 55 0.15 -1.65 -12.81
C LYS A 55 -0.80 -2.46 -11.94
N GLN A 56 -1.64 -1.74 -11.20
CA GLN A 56 -2.71 -2.33 -10.39
C GLN A 56 -3.75 -3.05 -11.27
N LEU A 57 -4.51 -3.96 -10.67
CA LEU A 57 -5.65 -4.56 -11.34
C LEU A 57 -6.76 -3.52 -11.49
N ASP A 58 -7.37 -3.47 -12.66
CA ASP A 58 -8.55 -2.65 -12.90
C ASP A 58 -9.81 -3.50 -12.64
N LEU A 59 -10.55 -3.17 -11.59
CA LEU A 59 -11.77 -3.90 -11.23
C LEU A 59 -12.82 -3.88 -12.34
N ASN A 60 -12.88 -2.81 -13.13
CA ASN A 60 -13.82 -2.72 -14.24
C ASN A 60 -13.56 -3.78 -15.31
N SER A 61 -12.31 -4.24 -15.46
CA SER A 61 -11.98 -5.30 -16.42
C SER A 61 -12.58 -6.66 -16.08
N TYR A 62 -13.07 -6.85 -14.86
CA TYR A 62 -13.74 -8.07 -14.39
C TYR A 62 -15.26 -7.91 -14.28
N TYR A 63 -15.80 -6.75 -14.67
CA TYR A 63 -17.23 -6.47 -14.60
C TYR A 63 -17.82 -6.36 -16.01
N SER A 64 -18.70 -7.30 -16.36
CA SER A 64 -19.43 -7.30 -17.62
C SER A 64 -20.83 -7.85 -17.40
N ASP A 65 -21.78 -7.43 -18.22
CA ASP A 65 -23.18 -7.91 -18.16
C ASP A 65 -23.78 -7.86 -16.74
N LYS A 66 -23.45 -6.81 -16.00
CA LYS A 66 -23.88 -6.59 -14.60
C LYS A 66 -23.39 -7.67 -13.62
N THR A 67 -22.36 -8.43 -13.98
CA THR A 67 -21.77 -9.51 -13.17
C THR A 67 -20.27 -9.31 -13.03
N PHE A 68 -19.74 -9.58 -11.84
CA PHE A 68 -18.30 -9.53 -11.55
C PHE A 68 -17.68 -10.92 -11.63
N ASP A 69 -16.68 -11.11 -12.49
CA ASP A 69 -15.94 -12.37 -12.61
C ASP A 69 -14.96 -12.55 -11.44
N ILE A 70 -15.49 -13.09 -10.35
CA ILE A 70 -14.73 -13.38 -9.12
C ILE A 70 -13.62 -14.39 -9.37
N GLY A 71 -13.84 -15.36 -10.28
CA GLY A 71 -12.89 -16.42 -10.58
C GLY A 71 -11.62 -15.87 -11.18
N SER A 72 -11.74 -15.09 -12.24
CA SER A 72 -10.61 -14.44 -12.91
C SER A 72 -9.93 -13.42 -11.99
N TYR A 73 -10.69 -12.61 -11.23
CA TYR A 73 -10.14 -11.66 -10.29
C TYR A 73 -9.28 -12.33 -9.21
N LYS A 74 -9.78 -13.40 -8.56
CA LYS A 74 -9.01 -14.17 -7.58
C LYS A 74 -7.73 -14.74 -8.17
N LYS A 75 -7.81 -15.31 -9.39
CA LYS A 75 -6.65 -15.86 -10.09
C LYS A 75 -5.60 -14.80 -10.36
N ASP A 76 -6.02 -13.61 -10.78
CA ASP A 76 -5.10 -12.51 -11.09
C ASP A 76 -4.52 -11.87 -9.83
N LEU A 77 -5.25 -11.80 -8.72
CA LEU A 77 -4.71 -11.39 -7.42
C LEU A 77 -3.56 -12.28 -6.94
N GLN A 78 -3.56 -13.57 -7.28
CA GLN A 78 -2.49 -14.51 -6.90
C GLN A 78 -1.24 -14.40 -7.78
N LYS A 79 -1.29 -13.69 -8.90
CA LYS A 79 -0.08 -13.45 -9.72
C LYS A 79 0.88 -12.53 -8.97
N PRO A 80 2.20 -12.80 -9.05
CA PRO A 80 3.17 -11.88 -8.46
C PRO A 80 3.12 -10.52 -9.17
N ARG A 81 2.99 -9.47 -8.39
CA ARG A 81 3.11 -8.07 -8.81
C ARG A 81 4.01 -7.34 -7.84
N LYS A 82 4.82 -6.41 -8.37
CA LYS A 82 5.77 -5.62 -7.62
C LYS A 82 5.12 -4.33 -7.13
N LEU A 83 5.42 -3.95 -5.90
CA LEU A 83 5.11 -2.66 -5.30
C LEU A 83 6.41 -1.96 -4.89
N LEU A 84 7.19 -2.58 -4.01
CA LEU A 84 8.51 -2.10 -3.56
C LEU A 84 9.64 -2.59 -4.48
N GLY A 85 9.53 -3.83 -4.98
CA GLY A 85 10.53 -4.48 -5.80
C GLY A 85 11.79 -4.90 -5.04
N HIS A 86 12.59 -5.73 -5.70
CA HIS A 86 13.74 -6.41 -5.08
C HIS A 86 14.77 -5.47 -4.43
N GLN A 87 15.07 -4.34 -5.08
CA GLN A 87 16.11 -3.43 -4.57
C GLN A 87 15.71 -2.80 -3.24
N GLN A 88 14.45 -2.39 -3.11
CA GLN A 88 13.96 -1.78 -1.88
C GLN A 88 13.80 -2.82 -0.77
N PHE A 89 13.35 -4.05 -1.08
CA PHE A 89 13.33 -5.13 -0.10
C PHE A 89 14.73 -5.42 0.45
N LYS A 90 15.72 -5.55 -0.42
CA LYS A 90 17.11 -5.77 0.01
C LYS A 90 17.63 -4.61 0.86
N TRP A 91 17.24 -3.37 0.53
CA TRP A 91 17.58 -2.22 1.36
C TRP A 91 16.92 -2.29 2.74
N ILE A 92 15.62 -2.63 2.83
CA ILE A 92 14.92 -2.79 4.11
C ILE A 92 15.61 -3.85 4.98
N GLU A 93 15.91 -5.02 4.43
CA GLU A 93 16.60 -6.12 5.14
C GLU A 93 17.95 -5.69 5.72
N ASN A 94 18.71 -4.88 4.97
CA ASN A 94 20.02 -4.39 5.40
C ASN A 94 19.95 -3.22 6.37
N ALA A 95 18.97 -2.33 6.22
CA ALA A 95 18.83 -1.11 7.02
C ALA A 95 18.13 -1.36 8.36
N LEU A 96 17.25 -2.36 8.43
CA LEU A 96 16.40 -2.61 9.60
C LEU A 96 17.23 -3.01 10.83
N ASP A 97 17.20 -2.14 11.85
CA ASP A 97 17.88 -2.38 13.13
C ASP A 97 16.91 -2.94 14.18
N LYS A 98 16.96 -4.24 14.39
CA LYS A 98 16.13 -4.96 15.35
C LYS A 98 16.43 -4.63 16.82
N SER A 99 17.49 -3.86 17.11
CA SER A 99 17.80 -3.39 18.45
C SER A 99 17.00 -2.17 18.87
N CYS A 100 16.37 -1.46 17.93
CA CYS A 100 15.48 -0.34 18.23
C CYS A 100 14.19 -0.83 18.88
N LYS A 101 13.70 -0.06 19.87
CA LYS A 101 12.44 -0.37 20.54
C LYS A 101 11.24 -0.30 19.59
N TRP A 102 11.25 0.62 18.63
CA TRP A 102 10.20 0.82 17.65
C TRP A 102 10.78 0.81 16.23
N SER A 103 10.14 0.08 15.34
CA SER A 103 10.37 0.17 13.90
C SER A 103 9.18 0.86 13.26
N ILE A 104 9.41 2.06 12.72
CA ILE A 104 8.36 2.88 12.10
C ILE A 104 8.59 2.88 10.60
N PHE A 105 7.55 2.56 9.83
CA PHE A 105 7.59 2.55 8.37
C PHE A 105 6.64 3.62 7.83
N GLY A 106 7.22 4.69 7.26
CA GLY A 106 6.46 5.73 6.59
C GLY A 106 6.27 5.38 5.11
N GLN A 107 5.04 5.35 4.64
CA GLN A 107 4.73 4.99 3.25
C GLN A 107 3.46 5.72 2.76
N GLN A 108 3.12 5.57 1.48
CA GLN A 108 2.09 6.39 0.85
C GLN A 108 0.69 5.79 0.98
N ILE A 109 0.54 4.45 1.04
CA ILE A 109 -0.73 3.74 0.86
C ILE A 109 -1.00 2.77 2.00
N LEU A 110 -2.26 2.42 2.25
CA LEU A 110 -2.63 1.48 3.32
C LEU A 110 -2.13 0.06 3.05
N ILE A 111 -1.61 -0.59 4.10
CA ILE A 111 -1.15 -1.98 4.05
C ILE A 111 -2.17 -2.97 4.64
N GLY A 112 -2.99 -2.53 5.59
CA GLY A 112 -4.04 -3.34 6.17
C GLY A 112 -5.09 -3.74 5.15
N PRO A 113 -5.54 -5.01 5.14
CA PRO A 113 -6.52 -5.47 4.17
C PRO A 113 -7.88 -4.80 4.38
N GLN A 114 -8.48 -4.35 3.27
CA GLN A 114 -9.76 -3.68 3.26
C GLN A 114 -10.78 -4.48 2.45
N TYR A 115 -11.89 -4.84 3.09
CA TYR A 115 -12.94 -5.62 2.46
C TYR A 115 -14.28 -4.93 2.60
N MET A 116 -15.15 -5.07 1.59
CA MET A 116 -16.51 -4.59 1.69
C MET A 116 -17.31 -5.42 2.70
N PRO A 117 -17.97 -4.79 3.68
CA PRO A 117 -18.83 -5.47 4.65
C PRO A 117 -19.92 -6.30 3.94
N ALA A 118 -20.36 -7.39 4.59
CA ALA A 118 -21.36 -8.27 4.00
C ALA A 118 -22.74 -7.59 3.88
N GLU A 119 -23.01 -6.64 4.75
CA GLU A 119 -24.24 -5.84 4.80
C GLU A 119 -24.47 -5.00 3.55
N PHE A 120 -23.41 -4.68 2.80
CA PHE A 120 -23.52 -3.98 1.52
C PHE A 120 -24.31 -4.77 0.47
N LYS A 121 -24.49 -6.08 0.61
CA LYS A 121 -25.35 -6.88 -0.28
C LYS A 121 -26.84 -6.52 -0.17
N GLU A 122 -27.25 -5.93 0.95
CA GLU A 122 -28.63 -5.56 1.21
C GLU A 122 -29.01 -4.20 0.56
N ILE A 123 -28.02 -3.49 0.02
CA ILE A 123 -28.26 -2.22 -0.69
C ILE A 123 -28.94 -2.51 -2.02
N ASP A 124 -30.06 -1.84 -2.27
CA ASP A 124 -30.74 -1.92 -3.56
C ASP A 124 -29.86 -1.31 -4.65
N LYS A 125 -29.51 -2.14 -5.65
CA LYS A 125 -28.71 -1.71 -6.81
C LYS A 125 -29.30 -0.51 -7.55
N SER A 126 -30.63 -0.36 -7.55
CA SER A 126 -31.30 0.76 -8.21
C SER A 126 -31.10 2.11 -7.49
N SER A 127 -30.71 2.08 -6.22
CA SER A 127 -30.48 3.26 -5.39
C SER A 127 -29.06 3.85 -5.48
N ILE A 128 -28.16 3.19 -6.19
CA ILE A 128 -26.75 3.59 -6.30
C ILE A 128 -26.27 3.62 -7.76
N PRO A 129 -25.28 4.46 -8.09
CA PRO A 129 -24.69 4.52 -9.43
C PRO A 129 -24.12 3.17 -9.87
N GLU A 130 -24.19 2.87 -11.18
CA GLU A 130 -23.75 1.58 -11.74
C GLU A 130 -22.28 1.25 -11.43
N TYR A 131 -21.39 2.25 -11.43
CA TYR A 131 -19.98 2.02 -11.10
C TYR A 131 -19.76 1.49 -9.67
N MET A 132 -20.74 1.68 -8.78
CA MET A 132 -20.69 1.15 -7.40
C MET A 132 -21.16 -0.31 -7.29
N HIS A 133 -21.79 -0.86 -8.32
CA HIS A 133 -22.30 -2.24 -8.27
C HIS A 133 -21.18 -3.26 -8.05
N ILE A 134 -19.94 -2.98 -8.49
CA ILE A 134 -18.77 -3.82 -8.24
C ILE A 134 -18.56 -4.03 -6.73
N TYR A 135 -18.75 -3.01 -5.92
CA TYR A 135 -18.57 -3.11 -4.46
C TYR A 135 -19.63 -4.03 -3.81
N LEU A 136 -20.86 -4.01 -4.32
CA LEU A 136 -21.89 -4.94 -3.87
C LEU A 136 -21.53 -6.39 -4.23
N GLU A 137 -20.97 -6.61 -5.42
CA GLU A 137 -20.51 -7.93 -5.84
C GLU A 137 -19.34 -8.45 -4.97
N LEU A 138 -18.49 -7.57 -4.46
CA LEU A 138 -17.37 -7.90 -3.58
C LEU A 138 -17.79 -8.04 -2.10
N ALA A 139 -18.98 -7.54 -1.73
CA ALA A 139 -19.43 -7.51 -0.35
C ALA A 139 -19.42 -8.90 0.31
N GLY A 140 -18.82 -8.99 1.48
CA GLY A 140 -18.69 -10.22 2.27
C GLY A 140 -17.82 -11.33 1.67
N LYS A 141 -17.10 -11.07 0.57
CA LYS A 141 -16.27 -12.09 -0.11
C LYS A 141 -14.82 -12.09 0.34
N LYS A 142 -14.42 -11.16 1.22
CA LYS A 142 -13.03 -10.96 1.66
C LYS A 142 -12.07 -10.82 0.47
N LEU A 143 -12.53 -10.08 -0.54
CA LEU A 143 -11.73 -9.69 -1.70
C LEU A 143 -11.48 -8.19 -1.66
N PRO A 144 -10.28 -7.74 -2.07
CA PRO A 144 -9.97 -6.33 -2.15
C PRO A 144 -10.94 -5.58 -3.07
N TRP A 145 -11.35 -4.40 -2.65
CA TRP A 145 -12.10 -3.47 -3.47
C TRP A 145 -11.23 -2.31 -3.98
N ASN A 146 -10.05 -2.14 -3.40
CA ASN A 146 -9.08 -1.13 -3.83
C ASN A 146 -7.71 -1.78 -4.08
N THR A 147 -7.38 -2.00 -5.33
CA THR A 147 -6.13 -2.63 -5.76
C THR A 147 -4.98 -1.65 -5.91
N ASP A 148 -5.20 -0.35 -5.70
CA ASP A 148 -4.15 0.67 -5.60
C ASP A 148 -3.38 0.55 -4.29
N GLN A 149 -4.02 0.08 -3.23
CA GLN A 149 -3.42 -0.22 -1.93
C GLN A 149 -2.58 -1.51 -1.97
N TRP A 150 -1.94 -1.88 -0.86
CA TRP A 150 -1.20 -3.14 -0.76
C TRP A 150 -2.05 -4.38 -1.03
N ASP A 151 -3.35 -4.25 -0.96
CA ASP A 151 -4.29 -5.30 -1.31
C ASP A 151 -4.17 -5.75 -2.77
N GLY A 152 -3.74 -4.88 -3.67
CA GLY A 152 -3.39 -5.24 -5.03
C GLY A 152 -2.09 -6.03 -5.17
N TYR A 153 -1.28 -6.13 -4.10
CA TYR A 153 0.07 -6.72 -4.10
C TYR A 153 0.27 -7.71 -2.94
N PRO A 154 -0.63 -8.68 -2.75
CA PRO A 154 -0.66 -9.51 -1.54
C PRO A 154 0.61 -10.32 -1.31
N LYS A 155 1.34 -10.71 -2.37
CA LYS A 155 2.60 -11.45 -2.24
C LYS A 155 3.73 -10.58 -1.70
N GLU A 156 3.85 -9.34 -2.15
CA GLU A 156 4.85 -8.42 -1.61
C GLU A 156 4.47 -7.96 -0.20
N ARG A 157 3.18 -7.81 0.12
CA ARG A 157 2.73 -7.58 1.51
C ARG A 157 3.21 -8.69 2.44
N GLU A 158 3.02 -9.94 2.07
CA GLU A 158 3.48 -11.06 2.88
C GLU A 158 5.01 -11.11 2.97
N GLN A 159 5.72 -10.80 1.89
CA GLN A 159 7.18 -10.68 1.92
C GLN A 159 7.63 -9.58 2.89
N PHE A 160 6.99 -8.42 2.88
CA PHE A 160 7.28 -7.34 3.81
C PHE A 160 7.02 -7.77 5.26
N TYR A 161 5.88 -8.40 5.54
CA TYR A 161 5.57 -8.93 6.87
C TYR A 161 6.59 -9.94 7.35
N ASN A 162 7.10 -10.80 6.46
CA ASN A 162 8.15 -11.78 6.82
C ASN A 162 9.45 -11.11 7.27
N ILE A 163 9.81 -9.96 6.70
CA ILE A 163 11.01 -9.21 7.07
C ILE A 163 10.85 -8.59 8.46
N ILE A 164 9.67 -8.03 8.76
CA ILE A 164 9.45 -7.23 9.96
C ILE A 164 8.86 -8.01 11.14
N ARG A 165 8.38 -9.25 10.95
CA ARG A 165 7.64 -10.01 11.97
C ARG A 165 8.40 -10.25 13.28
N ASP A 166 9.72 -10.37 13.21
CA ASP A 166 10.56 -10.64 14.40
C ASP A 166 10.88 -9.39 15.21
N ASN A 167 10.41 -8.22 14.76
CA ASN A 167 10.54 -6.97 15.51
C ASN A 167 9.46 -6.89 16.57
N GLN A 168 9.82 -6.36 17.73
CA GLN A 168 8.89 -6.29 18.87
C GLN A 168 7.74 -5.30 18.68
N SER A 169 7.98 -4.19 17.93
CA SER A 169 7.00 -3.11 17.81
C SER A 169 7.10 -2.42 16.46
N ASN A 170 6.24 -2.82 15.54
CA ASN A 170 6.14 -2.21 14.22
C ASN A 170 4.95 -1.24 14.15
N ILE A 171 5.22 -0.03 13.65
CA ILE A 171 4.21 0.97 13.35
C ILE A 171 4.33 1.30 11.86
N ILE A 172 3.24 1.18 11.12
CA ILE A 172 3.15 1.57 9.72
C ILE A 172 2.33 2.86 9.64
N LEU A 173 2.92 3.90 9.06
CA LEU A 173 2.27 5.17 8.81
C LEU A 173 1.90 5.24 7.33
N ALA A 174 0.66 5.58 7.04
CA ALA A 174 0.14 5.69 5.68
C ALA A 174 -0.67 6.98 5.47
N GLY A 175 -0.84 7.37 4.22
CA GLY A 175 -1.65 8.51 3.80
C GLY A 175 -2.59 8.15 2.65
N ASP A 176 -2.82 9.09 1.73
CA ASP A 176 -3.51 8.91 0.45
C ASP A 176 -5.03 8.70 0.51
N THR A 177 -5.59 8.23 1.60
CA THR A 177 -6.97 7.72 1.65
C THR A 177 -8.05 8.73 2.02
N HIS A 178 -7.75 10.02 2.18
CA HIS A 178 -8.71 11.07 2.56
C HIS A 178 -9.58 10.73 3.79
N SER A 179 -9.17 9.74 4.56
CA SER A 179 -9.85 9.27 5.79
C SER A 179 -8.85 8.69 6.76
N SER A 180 -9.20 8.67 8.04
CA SER A 180 -8.35 8.12 9.10
C SER A 180 -8.59 6.63 9.28
N TRP A 181 -7.50 5.87 9.42
CA TRP A 181 -7.52 4.42 9.59
C TRP A 181 -6.64 4.02 10.77
N LEU A 182 -7.10 3.08 11.54
CA LEU A 182 -6.32 2.42 12.59
C LEU A 182 -6.58 0.92 12.51
N SER A 183 -5.54 0.14 12.22
CA SER A 183 -5.66 -1.29 11.99
C SER A 183 -4.60 -2.08 12.74
N ASN A 184 -4.99 -3.19 13.35
CA ASN A 184 -4.05 -4.24 13.73
C ASN A 184 -3.71 -5.07 12.48
N LEU A 185 -2.42 -5.31 12.27
CA LEU A 185 -1.92 -6.06 11.13
C LEU A 185 -1.60 -7.50 11.53
N TYR A 186 -2.06 -8.44 10.73
CA TYR A 186 -1.82 -9.87 10.92
C TYR A 186 -1.34 -10.49 9.61
N ASP A 187 -0.44 -11.46 9.72
CA ASP A 187 0.01 -12.26 8.57
C ASP A 187 -1.01 -13.37 8.21
N ASN A 188 -0.71 -14.12 7.16
CA ASN A 188 -1.56 -15.23 6.70
C ASN A 188 -1.69 -16.39 7.72
N LYS A 189 -0.86 -16.41 8.76
CA LYS A 189 -0.92 -17.37 9.88
C LYS A 189 -1.63 -16.80 11.10
N ASN A 190 -2.22 -15.60 10.96
CA ASN A 190 -2.87 -14.87 12.05
C ASN A 190 -1.90 -14.45 13.17
N SER A 191 -0.60 -14.30 12.87
CA SER A 191 0.38 -13.75 13.81
C SER A 191 0.34 -12.22 13.74
N PHE A 192 0.35 -11.56 14.89
CA PHE A 192 0.38 -10.10 14.95
C PHE A 192 1.71 -9.56 14.41
N ILE A 193 1.63 -8.59 13.51
CA ILE A 193 2.78 -7.97 12.85
C ILE A 193 3.05 -6.56 13.39
N GLY A 194 2.02 -5.80 13.70
CA GLY A 194 2.12 -4.41 14.12
C GLY A 194 0.81 -3.67 13.97
N ILE A 195 0.88 -2.35 14.06
CA ILE A 195 -0.29 -1.48 13.84
C ILE A 195 -0.07 -0.57 12.64
N GLU A 196 -1.15 -0.26 11.93
CA GLU A 196 -1.18 0.76 10.90
C GLU A 196 -1.96 1.97 11.37
N ILE A 197 -1.43 3.14 11.09
CA ILE A 197 -2.08 4.44 11.29
C ILE A 197 -2.08 5.14 9.93
N GLY A 198 -3.26 5.23 9.33
CA GLY A 198 -3.51 6.01 8.13
C GLY A 198 -4.15 7.35 8.49
N ALA A 199 -3.65 8.43 7.93
CA ALA A 199 -4.18 9.77 8.18
C ALA A 199 -4.31 10.56 6.87
N PRO A 200 -5.40 11.34 6.69
CA PRO A 200 -5.50 12.30 5.59
C PRO A 200 -4.52 13.45 5.81
N SER A 201 -4.23 14.21 4.77
CA SER A 201 -3.51 15.47 4.93
C SER A 201 -4.39 16.49 5.67
N ILE A 202 -3.75 17.47 6.34
CA ILE A 202 -4.47 18.55 7.06
C ILE A 202 -5.30 19.41 6.09
N SER A 203 -4.87 19.49 4.84
CA SER A 203 -5.52 20.31 3.79
C SER A 203 -6.37 19.50 2.81
N SER A 204 -6.50 18.20 2.99
CA SER A 204 -7.37 17.36 2.16
C SER A 204 -8.81 17.47 2.62
N PRO A 205 -9.78 17.69 1.70
CA PRO A 205 -11.20 17.72 2.04
C PRO A 205 -11.69 16.34 2.51
#